data_cbd3c3d995298b87f07ff8ce6e7dffe2
#
_entry.id   cbd3c3d995298b87f07ff8ce6e7dffe2
#
_cell.length_a   1.000
_cell.length_b   1.000
_cell.length_c   1.000
_cell.angle_alpha   90.00
_cell.angle_beta   90.00
_cell.angle_gamma   90.00
#
_symmetry.space_group_name_H-M   'P 1'
#
loop_
_entity.id
_entity.type
_entity.pdbx_description
1 polymer ?
#
loop_
_entity_poly.entity_id
_entity_poly.type
_entity_poly.pdbx_seq_one_letter_code
_entity_poly.pdbx_strand_id
1 'polypeptide(L)'
;MNLLTQTLHLLGSGAMSYITARNLRDLQTRPNMLAGFQLAEAGAVPFLEALSQRAAAEGDEWLAESLARHAQDERRHAQIFAHALKQLNKQVIDFKQVPEKKADGQTDERRRSPFFEAYYEGYKDALAPQTIDWMVFFISTHLLELDASKDFLRMANALPDTDTASTNLKKGLISIAHDEQRHASYLLEAARRRSSYVEVSALVDHWRTRKVNALIAMVGNLLNKGGEIPSLARDGVPPEMAENPLESDPAMATV
;
A
#
# COMPACT_ATOMS: atom_id res chain seq x y z
N MET A 1 3.27 22.53 -9.56
CA MET A 1 2.55 22.54 -8.27
C MET A 1 2.82 23.86 -7.54
N ASN A 2 1.81 24.49 -6.93
CA ASN A 2 2.04 25.71 -6.16
C ASN A 2 2.70 25.40 -4.80
N LEU A 3 3.33 26.41 -4.18
CA LEU A 3 4.06 26.25 -2.91
C LEU A 3 3.16 25.74 -1.78
N LEU A 4 1.89 26.16 -1.74
CA LEU A 4 0.92 25.72 -0.72
C LEU A 4 0.68 24.21 -0.81
N THR A 5 0.43 23.68 -2.01
CA THR A 5 0.21 22.24 -2.22
C THR A 5 1.46 21.42 -1.87
N GLN A 6 2.67 21.96 -2.16
CA GLN A 6 3.92 21.30 -1.73
C GLN A 6 4.03 21.24 -0.20
N THR A 7 3.74 22.34 0.46
CA THR A 7 3.79 22.43 1.92
C THR A 7 2.76 21.49 2.55
N LEU A 8 1.53 21.47 2.06
CA LEU A 8 0.47 20.57 2.55
C LEU A 8 0.80 19.09 2.30
N HIS A 9 1.43 18.77 1.17
CA HIS A 9 1.89 17.41 0.90
C HIS A 9 2.97 16.98 1.89
N LEU A 10 3.98 17.80 2.14
CA LEU A 10 5.06 17.50 3.10
C LEU A 10 4.52 17.37 4.52
N LEU A 11 3.65 18.28 4.96
CA LEU A 11 3.06 18.24 6.30
C LEU A 11 2.11 17.05 6.46
N GLY A 12 1.24 16.81 5.48
CA GLY A 12 0.28 15.71 5.50
C GLY A 12 0.96 14.34 5.47
N SER A 13 1.92 14.13 4.56
CA SER A 13 2.70 12.89 4.50
C SER A 13 3.53 12.68 5.77
N GLY A 14 4.16 13.73 6.31
CA GLY A 14 4.93 13.64 7.55
C GLY A 14 4.06 13.31 8.77
N ALA A 15 2.89 13.93 8.91
CA ALA A 15 1.95 13.64 9.99
C ALA A 15 1.40 12.20 9.90
N MET A 16 1.02 11.75 8.70
CA MET A 16 0.55 10.38 8.50
C MET A 16 1.63 9.35 8.80
N SER A 17 2.86 9.57 8.32
CA SER A 17 4.01 8.72 8.65
C SER A 17 4.25 8.62 10.16
N TYR A 18 4.15 9.74 10.87
CA TYR A 18 4.31 9.76 12.33
C TYR A 18 3.19 8.97 13.03
N ILE A 19 1.93 9.17 12.63
CA ILE A 19 0.79 8.46 13.20
C ILE A 19 0.91 6.95 12.93
N THR A 20 1.25 6.57 11.71
CA THR A 20 1.41 5.18 11.31
C THR A 20 2.57 4.51 12.07
N ALA A 21 3.72 5.17 12.17
CA ALA A 21 4.87 4.68 12.93
C ALA A 21 4.55 4.52 14.43
N ARG A 22 3.82 5.48 15.02
CA ARG A 22 3.35 5.40 16.41
C ARG A 22 2.41 4.20 16.60
N ASN A 23 1.41 4.03 15.72
CA ASN A 23 0.46 2.94 15.80
C ASN A 23 1.12 1.57 15.59
N LEU A 24 2.16 1.50 14.75
CA LEU A 24 2.92 0.26 14.55
C LEU A 24 3.80 -0.06 15.76
N ARG A 25 4.31 0.93 16.47
CA ARG A 25 5.08 0.75 17.71
C ARG A 25 4.21 0.27 18.87
N ASP A 26 2.97 0.72 18.95
CA ASP A 26 2.02 0.35 20.00
C ASP A 26 1.45 -1.05 19.74
N LEU A 27 1.65 -1.99 20.68
CA LEU A 27 1.19 -3.38 20.58
C LEU A 27 -0.33 -3.52 20.52
N GLN A 28 -1.10 -2.53 20.97
CA GLN A 28 -2.57 -2.56 20.90
C GLN A 28 -3.08 -2.22 19.49
N THR A 29 -2.44 -1.28 18.80
CA THR A 29 -2.85 -0.80 17.48
C THR A 29 -2.09 -1.48 16.34
N ARG A 30 -0.89 -2.03 16.62
CA ARG A 30 -0.05 -2.74 15.65
C ARG A 30 -0.80 -3.80 14.84
N PRO A 31 -1.59 -4.73 15.45
CA PRO A 31 -2.26 -5.77 14.68
C PRO A 31 -3.20 -5.21 13.60
N ASN A 32 -3.92 -4.14 13.90
CA ASN A 32 -4.84 -3.53 12.95
C ASN A 32 -4.08 -2.85 11.79
N MET A 33 -2.95 -2.21 12.07
CA MET A 33 -2.08 -1.64 11.05
C MET A 33 -1.50 -2.71 10.11
N LEU A 34 -0.97 -3.80 10.68
CA LEU A 34 -0.42 -4.92 9.92
C LEU A 34 -1.49 -5.60 9.05
N ALA A 35 -2.71 -5.76 9.59
CA ALA A 35 -3.84 -6.31 8.84
C ALA A 35 -4.22 -5.41 7.65
N GLY A 36 -4.22 -4.09 7.83
CA GLY A 36 -4.47 -3.12 6.76
C GLY A 36 -3.42 -3.22 5.65
N PHE A 37 -2.14 -3.29 6.01
CA PHE A 37 -1.06 -3.49 5.03
C PHE A 37 -1.20 -4.83 4.32
N GLN A 38 -1.35 -5.94 5.05
CA GLN A 38 -1.53 -7.26 4.43
C GLN A 38 -2.66 -7.28 3.40
N LEU A 39 -3.79 -6.65 3.71
CA LEU A 39 -4.95 -6.58 2.80
C LEU A 39 -4.66 -5.73 1.56
N ALA A 40 -3.95 -4.62 1.72
CA ALA A 40 -3.57 -3.74 0.61
C ALA A 40 -2.65 -4.46 -0.37
N GLU A 41 -1.54 -5.05 0.13
CA GLU A 41 -0.56 -5.77 -0.69
C GLU A 41 -1.20 -7.00 -1.38
N ALA A 42 -1.92 -7.83 -0.61
CA ALA A 42 -2.62 -8.99 -1.18
C ALA A 42 -3.66 -8.60 -2.24
N GLY A 43 -4.32 -7.45 -2.06
CA GLY A 43 -5.30 -6.92 -3.00
C GLY A 43 -4.69 -6.41 -4.31
N ALA A 44 -3.44 -5.93 -4.28
CA ALA A 44 -2.73 -5.44 -5.45
C ALA A 44 -2.31 -6.58 -6.41
N VAL A 45 -2.04 -7.77 -5.89
CA VAL A 45 -1.51 -8.91 -6.68
C VAL A 45 -2.37 -9.24 -7.91
N PRO A 46 -3.68 -9.57 -7.80
CA PRO A 46 -4.48 -9.95 -8.97
C PRO A 46 -4.63 -8.80 -9.97
N PHE A 47 -4.61 -7.57 -9.51
CA PHE A 47 -4.68 -6.39 -10.36
C PHE A 47 -3.41 -6.24 -11.21
N LEU A 48 -2.24 -6.36 -10.59
CA LEU A 48 -0.94 -6.28 -11.27
C LEU A 48 -0.73 -7.46 -12.25
N GLU A 49 -1.16 -8.68 -11.87
CA GLU A 49 -1.12 -9.84 -12.76
C GLU A 49 -1.98 -9.62 -14.02
N ALA A 50 -3.18 -9.07 -13.87
CA ALA A 50 -4.04 -8.73 -15.00
C ALA A 50 -3.45 -7.62 -15.88
N LEU A 51 -2.80 -6.61 -15.30
CA LEU A 51 -2.07 -5.59 -16.05
C LEU A 51 -0.84 -6.15 -16.77
N SER A 52 -0.11 -7.09 -16.16
CA SER A 52 1.01 -7.80 -16.80
C SER A 52 0.54 -8.55 -18.04
N GLN A 53 -0.56 -9.31 -17.94
CA GLN A 53 -1.16 -10.01 -19.07
C GLN A 53 -1.62 -9.06 -20.18
N ARG A 54 -2.20 -7.92 -19.81
CA ARG A 54 -2.60 -6.88 -20.76
C ARG A 54 -1.40 -6.28 -21.46
N ALA A 55 -0.31 -5.95 -20.75
CA ALA A 55 0.91 -5.41 -21.34
C ALA A 55 1.54 -6.40 -22.35
N ALA A 56 1.58 -7.69 -22.01
CA ALA A 56 2.05 -8.75 -22.91
C ALA A 56 1.17 -8.84 -24.18
N ALA A 57 -0.16 -8.78 -24.03
CA ALA A 57 -1.10 -8.79 -25.16
C ALA A 57 -0.95 -7.54 -26.06
N GLU A 58 -0.55 -6.41 -25.50
CA GLU A 58 -0.25 -5.17 -26.24
C GLU A 58 1.18 -5.17 -26.84
N GLY A 59 2.00 -6.21 -26.58
CA GLY A 59 3.37 -6.36 -27.11
C GLY A 59 4.44 -5.61 -26.33
N ASP A 60 4.13 -5.13 -25.13
CA ASP A 60 5.10 -4.46 -24.23
C ASP A 60 5.66 -5.46 -23.21
N GLU A 61 6.58 -6.32 -23.68
CA GLU A 61 7.21 -7.37 -22.87
C GLU A 61 7.92 -6.81 -21.63
N TRP A 62 8.63 -5.67 -21.79
CA TRP A 62 9.33 -5.04 -20.67
C TRP A 62 8.37 -4.63 -19.55
N LEU A 63 7.23 -4.05 -19.91
CA LEU A 63 6.21 -3.66 -18.93
C LEU A 63 5.54 -4.90 -18.32
N ALA A 64 5.25 -5.92 -19.13
CA ALA A 64 4.68 -7.18 -18.68
C ALA A 64 5.56 -7.86 -17.62
N GLU A 65 6.87 -7.99 -17.86
CA GLU A 65 7.83 -8.55 -16.91
C GLU A 65 7.96 -7.70 -15.65
N SER A 66 7.98 -6.36 -15.80
CA SER A 66 8.06 -5.44 -14.65
C SER A 66 6.84 -5.57 -13.74
N LEU A 67 5.64 -5.64 -14.30
CA LEU A 67 4.39 -5.83 -13.58
C LEU A 67 4.28 -7.21 -12.92
N ALA A 68 4.75 -8.27 -13.61
CA ALA A 68 4.78 -9.62 -13.04
C ALA A 68 5.70 -9.69 -11.81
N ARG A 69 6.87 -9.05 -11.88
CA ARG A 69 7.80 -8.94 -10.75
C ARG A 69 7.19 -8.15 -9.61
N HIS A 70 6.57 -7.01 -9.89
CA HIS A 70 5.85 -6.21 -8.90
C HIS A 70 4.79 -7.06 -8.20
N ALA A 71 3.96 -7.81 -8.93
CA ALA A 71 2.97 -8.71 -8.34
C ALA A 71 3.59 -9.80 -7.43
N GLN A 72 4.80 -10.29 -7.74
CA GLN A 72 5.53 -11.22 -6.88
C GLN A 72 6.01 -10.55 -5.59
N ASP A 73 6.52 -9.32 -5.69
CA ASP A 73 6.94 -8.55 -4.53
C ASP A 73 5.74 -8.27 -3.60
N GLU A 74 4.59 -7.83 -4.14
CA GLU A 74 3.36 -7.60 -3.36
C GLU A 74 2.88 -8.86 -2.63
N ARG A 75 2.98 -10.02 -3.27
CA ARG A 75 2.67 -11.30 -2.62
C ARG A 75 3.60 -11.57 -1.44
N ARG A 76 4.89 -11.28 -1.60
CA ARG A 76 5.89 -11.41 -0.53
C ARG A 76 5.66 -10.39 0.58
N HIS A 77 5.32 -9.13 0.26
CA HIS A 77 4.97 -8.09 1.24
C HIS A 77 3.77 -8.53 2.10
N ALA A 78 2.72 -9.04 1.47
CA ALA A 78 1.57 -9.59 2.18
C ALA A 78 1.95 -10.73 3.14
N GLN A 79 2.89 -11.60 2.75
CA GLN A 79 3.40 -12.68 3.60
C GLN A 79 4.21 -12.16 4.79
N ILE A 80 5.03 -11.12 4.61
CA ILE A 80 5.77 -10.46 5.70
C ILE A 80 4.79 -9.95 6.76
N PHE A 81 3.74 -9.25 6.35
CA PHE A 81 2.72 -8.75 7.29
C PHE A 81 1.91 -9.87 7.94
N ALA A 82 1.55 -10.92 7.19
CA ALA A 82 0.87 -12.08 7.73
C ALA A 82 1.73 -12.81 8.78
N HIS A 83 3.04 -12.95 8.54
CA HIS A 83 3.97 -13.53 9.51
C HIS A 83 4.06 -12.67 10.78
N ALA A 84 4.16 -11.35 10.64
CA ALA A 84 4.18 -10.44 11.78
C ALA A 84 2.88 -10.51 12.61
N LEU A 85 1.72 -10.63 11.97
CA LEU A 85 0.44 -10.87 12.65
C LEU A 85 0.42 -12.20 13.39
N LYS A 86 0.92 -13.28 12.77
CA LYS A 86 1.03 -14.59 13.40
C LYS A 86 1.87 -14.55 14.68
N GLN A 87 2.98 -13.80 14.69
CA GLN A 87 3.81 -13.62 15.90
C GLN A 87 3.05 -12.91 17.04
N LEU A 88 1.97 -12.19 16.73
CA LEU A 88 1.08 -11.55 17.71
C LEU A 88 -0.17 -12.39 18.02
N ASN A 89 -0.27 -13.65 17.56
CA ASN A 89 -1.46 -14.49 17.61
C ASN A 89 -2.70 -13.80 16.97
N LYS A 90 -2.48 -13.07 15.88
CA LYS A 90 -3.51 -12.35 15.14
C LYS A 90 -3.51 -12.78 13.67
N GLN A 91 -4.63 -12.53 13.02
CA GLN A 91 -4.81 -12.71 11.58
C GLN A 91 -5.78 -11.66 11.04
N VAL A 92 -5.78 -11.42 9.74
CA VAL A 92 -6.79 -10.57 9.12
C VAL A 92 -8.18 -11.21 9.22
N ILE A 93 -9.20 -10.36 9.25
CA ILE A 93 -10.59 -10.81 9.15
C ILE A 93 -10.84 -11.45 7.78
N ASP A 94 -11.64 -12.50 7.75
CA ASP A 94 -12.06 -13.11 6.50
C ASP A 94 -13.28 -12.37 5.92
N PHE A 95 -13.05 -11.56 4.90
CA PHE A 95 -14.11 -10.81 4.23
C PHE A 95 -15.16 -11.68 3.54
N LYS A 96 -14.89 -12.98 3.31
CA LYS A 96 -15.91 -13.90 2.80
C LYS A 96 -16.96 -14.23 3.85
N GLN A 97 -16.59 -14.13 5.13
CA GLN A 97 -17.48 -14.36 6.27
C GLN A 97 -18.13 -13.08 6.79
N VAL A 98 -17.72 -11.92 6.29
CA VAL A 98 -18.27 -10.62 6.68
C VAL A 98 -19.29 -10.18 5.61
N PRO A 99 -20.56 -9.91 5.98
CA PRO A 99 -21.55 -9.41 5.03
C PRO A 99 -21.05 -8.14 4.33
N GLU A 100 -21.36 -8.01 3.03
CA GLU A 100 -21.00 -6.79 2.28
C GLU A 100 -21.76 -5.56 2.79
N LYS A 101 -22.97 -5.77 3.22
CA LYS A 101 -23.82 -4.73 3.79
C LYS A 101 -24.17 -5.05 5.24
N LYS A 102 -24.18 -4.02 6.07
CA LYS A 102 -24.68 -4.06 7.44
C LYS A 102 -26.21 -4.22 7.42
N ALA A 103 -26.81 -4.50 8.58
CA ALA A 103 -28.27 -4.64 8.73
C ALA A 103 -29.07 -3.38 8.32
N ASP A 104 -28.44 -2.21 8.36
CA ASP A 104 -28.99 -0.93 7.91
C ASP A 104 -28.87 -0.69 6.39
N GLY A 105 -28.35 -1.67 5.63
CA GLY A 105 -28.16 -1.60 4.18
C GLY A 105 -26.91 -0.86 3.74
N GLN A 106 -26.12 -0.29 4.66
CA GLN A 106 -24.87 0.39 4.34
C GLN A 106 -23.75 -0.61 4.08
N THR A 107 -22.82 -0.28 3.17
CA THR A 107 -21.61 -1.07 2.95
C THR A 107 -20.77 -1.10 4.22
N ASP A 108 -20.22 -2.26 4.57
CA ASP A 108 -19.31 -2.39 5.70
C ASP A 108 -18.09 -1.47 5.48
N GLU A 109 -17.88 -0.57 6.42
CA GLU A 109 -16.81 0.43 6.34
C GLU A 109 -15.39 -0.16 6.29
N ARG A 110 -15.22 -1.43 6.74
CA ARG A 110 -13.96 -2.16 6.62
C ARG A 110 -13.58 -2.48 5.17
N ARG A 111 -14.55 -2.44 4.25
CA ARG A 111 -14.38 -2.62 2.80
C ARG A 111 -14.13 -1.32 2.05
N ARG A 112 -14.12 -0.20 2.75
CA ARG A 112 -13.97 1.14 2.16
C ARG A 112 -12.66 1.76 2.59
N SER A 113 -12.05 2.49 1.67
CA SER A 113 -10.91 3.35 1.96
C SER A 113 -11.26 4.79 1.59
N PRO A 114 -11.54 5.67 2.57
CA PRO A 114 -11.80 7.08 2.30
C PRO A 114 -10.66 7.76 1.53
N PHE A 115 -9.42 7.30 1.75
CA PHE A 115 -8.27 7.76 0.99
C PHE A 115 -8.41 7.39 -0.49
N PHE A 116 -8.59 6.11 -0.84
CA PHE A 116 -8.67 5.69 -2.24
C PHE A 116 -9.91 6.21 -2.93
N GLU A 117 -11.05 6.31 -2.22
CA GLU A 117 -12.28 6.92 -2.75
C GLU A 117 -12.05 8.36 -3.21
N ALA A 118 -11.33 9.17 -2.43
CA ALA A 118 -11.00 10.54 -2.77
C ALA A 118 -9.84 10.63 -3.78
N TYR A 119 -8.84 9.75 -3.66
CA TYR A 119 -7.69 9.73 -4.58
C TYR A 119 -8.10 9.44 -6.02
N TYR A 120 -9.01 8.48 -6.22
CA TYR A 120 -9.54 8.09 -7.53
C TYR A 120 -10.95 8.65 -7.82
N GLU A 121 -11.36 9.72 -7.13
CA GLU A 121 -12.62 10.38 -7.42
C GLU A 121 -12.72 10.75 -8.92
N GLY A 122 -13.84 10.40 -9.57
CA GLY A 122 -14.04 10.59 -11.01
C GLY A 122 -13.40 9.54 -11.92
N TYR A 123 -12.65 8.57 -11.37
CA TYR A 123 -12.03 7.47 -12.13
C TYR A 123 -12.64 6.09 -11.83
N LYS A 124 -13.59 5.98 -10.89
CA LYS A 124 -14.07 4.70 -10.34
C LYS A 124 -14.43 3.65 -11.40
N ASP A 125 -15.14 4.07 -12.45
CA ASP A 125 -15.60 3.18 -13.51
C ASP A 125 -14.48 2.81 -14.53
N ALA A 126 -13.35 3.46 -14.44
CA ALA A 126 -12.20 3.29 -15.34
C ALA A 126 -10.98 2.63 -14.66
N LEU A 127 -11.14 2.10 -13.45
CA LEU A 127 -10.02 1.51 -12.69
C LEU A 127 -9.83 0.00 -12.94
N ALA A 128 -10.67 -0.64 -13.73
CA ALA A 128 -10.48 -2.06 -14.04
C ALA A 128 -9.17 -2.27 -14.83
N PRO A 129 -8.39 -3.33 -14.55
CA PRO A 129 -7.08 -3.54 -15.20
C PRO A 129 -7.17 -3.64 -16.73
N GLN A 130 -8.34 -4.04 -17.26
CA GLN A 130 -8.58 -4.12 -18.70
C GLN A 130 -8.76 -2.76 -19.37
N THR A 131 -9.20 -1.74 -18.63
CA THR A 131 -9.65 -0.45 -19.19
C THR A 131 -8.94 0.76 -18.62
N ILE A 132 -8.20 0.62 -17.50
CA ILE A 132 -7.48 1.74 -16.90
C ILE A 132 -6.52 2.36 -17.89
N ASP A 133 -6.52 3.68 -17.97
CA ASP A 133 -5.50 4.41 -18.73
C ASP A 133 -4.11 4.17 -18.13
N TRP A 134 -3.13 3.84 -18.99
CA TRP A 134 -1.78 3.54 -18.55
C TRP A 134 -1.11 4.70 -17.82
N MET A 135 -1.32 5.94 -18.26
CA MET A 135 -0.72 7.10 -17.61
C MET A 135 -1.35 7.37 -16.24
N VAL A 136 -2.67 7.12 -16.11
CA VAL A 136 -3.36 7.14 -14.80
C VAL A 136 -2.73 6.12 -13.87
N PHE A 137 -2.61 4.86 -14.30
CA PHE A 137 -1.99 3.80 -13.50
C PHE A 137 -0.55 4.16 -13.13
N PHE A 138 0.30 4.48 -14.10
CA PHE A 138 1.72 4.71 -13.84
C PHE A 138 1.96 5.85 -12.86
N ILE A 139 1.32 6.99 -13.05
CA ILE A 139 1.63 8.18 -12.24
C ILE A 139 0.96 8.12 -10.87
N SER A 140 -0.29 7.64 -10.80
CA SER A 140 -0.95 7.51 -9.51
C SER A 140 -0.24 6.50 -8.61
N THR A 141 0.10 5.33 -9.15
CA THR A 141 0.80 4.28 -8.41
C THR A 141 2.23 4.69 -8.08
N HIS A 142 2.99 5.27 -9.05
CA HIS A 142 4.33 5.80 -8.78
C HIS A 142 4.39 6.68 -7.52
N LEU A 143 3.41 7.57 -7.33
CA LEU A 143 3.38 8.45 -6.17
C LEU A 143 3.03 7.74 -4.87
N LEU A 144 2.25 6.67 -4.93
CA LEU A 144 1.95 5.84 -3.76
C LEU A 144 3.19 5.07 -3.34
N GLU A 145 3.84 4.36 -4.27
CA GLU A 145 5.06 3.59 -4.04
C GLU A 145 6.22 4.46 -3.54
N LEU A 146 6.43 5.64 -4.17
CA LEU A 146 7.49 6.57 -3.78
C LEU A 146 7.34 7.06 -2.33
N ASP A 147 6.12 7.25 -1.85
CA ASP A 147 5.90 7.64 -0.47
C ASP A 147 5.91 6.42 0.46
N ALA A 148 5.37 5.26 0.03
CA ALA A 148 5.45 4.00 0.77
C ALA A 148 6.90 3.62 1.07
N SER A 149 7.82 3.76 0.10
CA SER A 149 9.25 3.49 0.31
C SER A 149 9.85 4.28 1.48
N LYS A 150 9.46 5.55 1.64
CA LYS A 150 9.92 6.40 2.75
C LYS A 150 9.21 6.08 4.06
N ASP A 151 7.92 5.78 3.98
CA ASP A 151 7.09 5.54 5.15
C ASP A 151 7.43 4.21 5.81
N PHE A 152 7.72 3.16 5.04
CA PHE A 152 8.19 1.89 5.57
C PHE A 152 9.56 2.02 6.26
N LEU A 153 10.49 2.83 5.73
CA LEU A 153 11.75 3.13 6.44
C LEU A 153 11.52 3.88 7.76
N ARG A 154 10.60 4.84 7.79
CA ARG A 154 10.25 5.55 9.03
C ARG A 154 9.61 4.63 10.05
N MET A 155 8.71 3.75 9.61
CA MET A 155 8.09 2.72 10.44
C MET A 155 9.13 1.75 11.00
N ALA A 156 10.06 1.27 10.17
CA ALA A 156 11.17 0.42 10.60
C ALA A 156 12.01 1.09 11.70
N ASN A 157 12.35 2.37 11.51
CA ASN A 157 13.15 3.13 12.48
C ASN A 157 12.39 3.42 13.79
N ALA A 158 11.06 3.38 13.80
CA ALA A 158 10.25 3.58 15.01
C ALA A 158 10.12 2.30 15.86
N LEU A 159 10.37 1.12 15.28
CA LEU A 159 10.30 -0.14 15.99
C LEU A 159 11.47 -0.32 16.96
N PRO A 160 11.22 -0.86 18.16
CA PRO A 160 12.28 -1.18 19.10
C PRO A 160 13.08 -2.41 18.64
N ASP A 161 14.35 -2.47 19.05
CA ASP A 161 15.21 -3.65 18.82
C ASP A 161 15.25 -4.58 20.05
N THR A 162 14.20 -4.55 20.87
CA THR A 162 14.16 -5.22 22.18
C THR A 162 13.62 -6.65 22.13
N ASP A 163 12.94 -7.02 21.05
CA ASP A 163 12.33 -8.34 20.87
C ASP A 163 12.45 -8.83 19.43
N THR A 164 12.43 -10.15 19.25
CA THR A 164 12.61 -10.80 17.96
C THR A 164 11.51 -10.44 16.96
N ALA A 165 10.25 -10.31 17.39
CA ALA A 165 9.13 -9.99 16.51
C ALA A 165 9.27 -8.57 15.92
N SER A 166 9.64 -7.58 16.76
CA SER A 166 9.91 -6.22 16.29
C SER A 166 11.15 -6.15 15.38
N THR A 167 12.20 -6.90 15.69
CA THR A 167 13.41 -6.97 14.86
C THR A 167 13.11 -7.59 13.49
N ASN A 168 12.36 -8.68 13.43
CA ASN A 168 11.96 -9.32 12.17
C ASN A 168 11.06 -8.39 11.34
N LEU A 169 10.07 -7.77 11.97
CA LEU A 169 9.21 -6.80 11.30
C LEU A 169 10.02 -5.62 10.75
N LYS A 170 10.99 -5.10 11.51
CA LYS A 170 11.89 -4.03 11.07
C LYS A 170 12.66 -4.41 9.80
N LYS A 171 13.24 -5.61 9.75
CA LYS A 171 13.93 -6.13 8.56
C LYS A 171 12.96 -6.25 7.37
N GLY A 172 11.76 -6.78 7.60
CA GLY A 172 10.72 -6.88 6.57
C GLY A 172 10.35 -5.52 5.98
N LEU A 173 10.11 -4.51 6.83
CA LEU A 173 9.78 -3.15 6.38
C LEU A 173 10.91 -2.49 5.58
N ILE A 174 12.18 -2.75 5.93
CA ILE A 174 13.32 -2.26 5.15
C ILE A 174 13.37 -2.93 3.78
N SER A 175 13.15 -4.25 3.71
CA SER A 175 13.07 -4.98 2.44
C SER A 175 11.94 -4.43 1.56
N ILE A 176 10.74 -4.29 2.11
CA ILE A 176 9.59 -3.69 1.40
C ILE A 176 9.96 -2.30 0.87
N ALA A 177 10.53 -1.43 1.70
CA ALA A 177 10.89 -0.07 1.29
C ALA A 177 11.83 -0.03 0.07
N HIS A 178 12.75 -0.98 -0.05
CA HIS A 178 13.63 -1.10 -1.23
C HIS A 178 12.85 -1.51 -2.48
N ASP A 179 11.88 -2.42 -2.33
CA ASP A 179 11.04 -2.85 -3.45
C ASP A 179 10.15 -1.71 -3.92
N GLU A 180 9.49 -0.99 -2.99
CA GLU A 180 8.67 0.19 -3.31
C GLU A 180 9.45 1.27 -4.07
N GLN A 181 10.74 1.45 -3.74
CA GLN A 181 11.60 2.36 -4.49
C GLN A 181 11.82 1.87 -5.94
N ARG A 182 11.94 0.56 -6.16
CA ARG A 182 12.04 -0.02 -7.51
C ARG A 182 10.71 0.10 -8.26
N HIS A 183 9.58 -0.18 -7.58
CA HIS A 183 8.24 -0.04 -8.13
C HIS A 183 7.99 1.40 -8.59
N ALA A 184 8.26 2.38 -7.74
CA ALA A 184 8.16 3.78 -8.09
C ALA A 184 9.03 4.14 -9.31
N SER A 185 10.24 3.58 -9.39
CA SER A 185 11.20 3.91 -10.45
C SER A 185 10.74 3.38 -11.82
N TYR A 186 10.33 2.10 -11.91
CA TYR A 186 9.92 1.54 -13.19
C TYR A 186 8.58 2.14 -13.69
N LEU A 187 7.67 2.47 -12.78
CA LEU A 187 6.40 3.12 -13.13
C LEU A 187 6.63 4.52 -13.75
N LEU A 188 7.54 5.30 -13.16
CA LEU A 188 7.92 6.60 -13.75
C LEU A 188 8.61 6.43 -15.09
N GLU A 189 9.45 5.41 -15.25
CA GLU A 189 10.09 5.09 -16.52
C GLU A 189 9.06 4.69 -17.57
N ALA A 190 8.08 3.83 -17.23
CA ALA A 190 6.99 3.45 -18.12
C ALA A 190 6.20 4.68 -18.64
N ALA A 191 5.92 5.64 -17.75
CA ALA A 191 5.28 6.89 -18.13
C ALA A 191 6.16 7.72 -19.09
N ARG A 192 7.46 7.84 -18.82
CA ARG A 192 8.41 8.59 -19.66
C ARG A 192 8.65 7.97 -21.03
N ARG A 193 8.47 6.67 -21.18
CA ARG A 193 8.55 5.98 -22.49
C ARG A 193 7.34 6.29 -23.37
N ARG A 194 6.21 6.74 -22.78
CA ARG A 194 4.94 6.95 -23.49
C ARG A 194 4.53 8.40 -23.63
N SER A 195 5.20 9.33 -22.93
CA SER A 195 4.80 10.73 -22.91
C SER A 195 6.01 11.65 -22.72
N SER A 196 5.84 12.92 -23.09
CA SER A 196 6.88 13.93 -22.93
C SER A 196 7.15 14.25 -21.45
N TYR A 197 8.35 14.76 -21.18
CA TYR A 197 8.71 15.20 -19.82
C TYR A 197 7.72 16.22 -19.24
N VAL A 198 7.24 17.15 -20.08
CA VAL A 198 6.30 18.20 -19.67
C VAL A 198 4.96 17.59 -19.24
N GLU A 199 4.42 16.67 -20.03
CA GLU A 199 3.16 15.99 -19.73
C GLU A 199 3.28 15.10 -18.48
N VAL A 200 4.34 14.32 -18.36
CA VAL A 200 4.61 13.50 -17.15
C VAL A 200 4.71 14.40 -15.93
N SER A 201 5.41 15.53 -16.00
CA SER A 201 5.52 16.47 -14.87
C SER A 201 4.17 17.07 -14.48
N ALA A 202 3.35 17.44 -15.46
CA ALA A 202 2.00 17.96 -15.21
C ALA A 202 1.09 16.89 -14.53
N LEU A 203 1.15 15.63 -14.99
CA LEU A 203 0.40 14.53 -14.39
C LEU A 203 0.87 14.23 -12.97
N VAL A 204 2.18 14.24 -12.71
CA VAL A 204 2.75 14.09 -11.36
C VAL A 204 2.21 15.19 -10.43
N ASP A 205 2.18 16.45 -10.89
CA ASP A 205 1.64 17.56 -10.09
C ASP A 205 0.13 17.41 -9.85
N HIS A 206 -0.62 16.94 -10.85
CA HIS A 206 -2.04 16.66 -10.74
C HIS A 206 -2.30 15.58 -9.67
N TRP A 207 -1.64 14.43 -9.76
CA TRP A 207 -1.84 13.31 -8.83
C TRP A 207 -1.33 13.60 -7.41
N ARG A 208 -0.28 14.42 -7.26
CA ARG A 208 0.12 14.93 -5.93
C ARG A 208 -0.96 15.79 -5.29
N THR A 209 -1.61 16.64 -6.07
CA THR A 209 -2.74 17.44 -5.56
C THR A 209 -3.89 16.56 -5.12
N ARG A 210 -4.25 15.53 -5.90
CA ARG A 210 -5.25 14.54 -5.53
C ARG A 210 -4.88 13.79 -4.24
N LYS A 211 -3.61 13.43 -4.09
CA LYS A 211 -3.12 12.77 -2.87
C LYS A 211 -3.29 13.65 -1.63
N VAL A 212 -2.98 14.94 -1.72
CA VAL A 212 -3.23 15.90 -0.62
C VAL A 212 -4.71 15.94 -0.26
N ASN A 213 -5.60 16.04 -1.24
CA ASN A 213 -7.04 16.06 -1.02
C ASN A 213 -7.53 14.73 -0.38
N ALA A 214 -6.99 13.60 -0.82
CA ALA A 214 -7.30 12.29 -0.25
C ALA A 214 -6.85 12.16 1.22
N LEU A 215 -5.68 12.69 1.58
CA LEU A 215 -5.21 12.75 2.96
C LEU A 215 -6.13 13.62 3.82
N ILE A 216 -6.55 14.78 3.33
CA ILE A 216 -7.50 15.66 4.03
C ILE A 216 -8.84 14.96 4.23
N ALA A 217 -9.37 14.28 3.20
CA ALA A 217 -10.63 13.54 3.28
C ALA A 217 -10.55 12.38 4.31
N MET A 218 -9.42 11.67 4.33
CA MET A 218 -9.18 10.58 5.30
C MET A 218 -9.13 11.10 6.73
N VAL A 219 -8.41 12.20 6.98
CA VAL A 219 -8.34 12.83 8.31
C VAL A 219 -9.73 13.35 8.74
N GLY A 220 -10.44 14.00 7.83
CA GLY A 220 -11.81 14.46 8.08
C GLY A 220 -12.76 13.33 8.46
N ASN A 221 -12.68 12.20 7.76
CA ASN A 221 -13.47 11.01 8.10
C ASN A 221 -13.11 10.45 9.48
N LEU A 222 -11.82 10.36 9.81
CA LEU A 222 -11.35 9.89 11.11
C LEU A 222 -11.87 10.78 12.26
N LEU A 223 -11.80 12.10 12.10
CA LEU A 223 -12.31 13.05 13.08
C LEU A 223 -13.83 12.95 13.27
N ASN A 224 -14.58 12.80 12.17
CA ASN A 224 -16.04 12.63 12.20
C ASN A 224 -16.47 11.34 12.91
N LYS A 225 -15.60 10.33 12.95
CA LYS A 225 -15.82 9.06 13.66
C LYS A 225 -15.24 9.04 15.08
N GLY A 226 -14.85 10.18 15.62
CA GLY A 226 -14.27 10.25 16.97
C GLY A 226 -12.91 9.55 17.10
N GLY A 227 -12.22 9.32 15.99
CA GLY A 227 -10.92 8.63 15.96
C GLY A 227 -11.01 7.10 15.91
N GLU A 228 -12.21 6.53 15.86
CA GLU A 228 -12.40 5.08 15.79
C GLU A 228 -12.01 4.53 14.41
N ILE A 229 -11.17 3.50 14.41
CA ILE A 229 -10.77 2.73 13.21
C ILE A 229 -11.33 1.32 13.36
N PRO A 230 -12.16 0.85 12.39
CA PRO A 230 -12.69 -0.51 12.43
C PRO A 230 -11.58 -1.55 12.49
N SER A 231 -11.76 -2.62 13.28
CA SER A 231 -10.77 -3.68 13.37
C SER A 231 -10.75 -4.54 12.10
N LEU A 232 -9.57 -4.65 11.51
CA LEU A 232 -9.24 -5.55 10.39
C LEU A 232 -8.53 -6.82 10.85
N ALA A 233 -8.10 -6.85 12.13
CA ALA A 233 -7.46 -7.99 12.76
C ALA A 233 -8.43 -8.71 13.70
N ARG A 234 -8.27 -10.04 13.81
CA ARG A 234 -8.95 -10.91 14.77
C ARG A 234 -7.95 -11.83 15.47
N ASP A 235 -8.37 -12.44 16.59
CA ASP A 235 -7.58 -13.46 17.27
C ASP A 235 -7.45 -14.73 16.41
N GLY A 236 -6.35 -15.47 16.61
CA GLY A 236 -6.06 -16.72 15.93
C GLY A 236 -4.86 -16.63 15.00
N VAL A 237 -4.39 -17.80 14.57
CA VAL A 237 -3.27 -17.94 13.65
C VAL A 237 -3.81 -18.60 12.37
N PRO A 238 -3.44 -18.11 11.17
CA PRO A 238 -3.81 -18.76 9.91
C PRO A 238 -3.31 -20.22 9.89
N PRO A 239 -4.10 -21.17 9.37
CA PRO A 239 -3.73 -22.61 9.38
C PRO A 239 -2.44 -22.92 8.59
N GLU A 240 -2.06 -22.10 7.65
CA GLU A 240 -1.01 -22.37 6.66
C GLU A 240 -0.02 -21.21 6.51
N MET A 241 0.87 -21.06 7.48
CA MET A 241 2.11 -20.30 7.26
C MET A 241 3.25 -20.99 7.99
N ALA A 242 3.88 -21.98 7.33
CA ALA A 242 4.94 -22.77 7.93
C ALA A 242 6.32 -22.10 7.89
N GLU A 243 6.56 -21.16 6.97
CA GLU A 243 7.88 -20.57 6.74
C GLU A 243 7.89 -19.05 6.94
N ASN A 244 9.01 -18.54 7.50
CA ASN A 244 9.25 -17.11 7.60
C ASN A 244 9.67 -16.58 6.21
N PRO A 245 8.93 -15.67 5.58
CA PRO A 245 9.27 -15.16 4.24
C PRO A 245 10.62 -14.42 4.18
N LEU A 246 11.14 -13.95 5.33
CA LEU A 246 12.44 -13.30 5.41
C LEU A 246 13.61 -14.28 5.30
N GLU A 247 13.41 -15.56 5.62
CA GLU A 247 14.47 -16.59 5.52
C GLU A 247 14.65 -17.08 4.08
N SER A 248 13.64 -16.90 3.23
CA SER A 248 13.67 -17.28 1.82
C SER A 248 14.13 -16.16 0.88
N ASP A 249 14.36 -14.95 1.39
CA ASP A 249 14.82 -13.81 0.58
C ASP A 249 16.36 -13.77 0.53
N PRO A 250 16.98 -14.08 -0.63
CA PRO A 250 18.43 -14.06 -0.77
C PRO A 250 19.06 -12.67 -0.55
N ALA A 251 18.29 -11.58 -0.67
CA ALA A 251 18.75 -10.23 -0.40
C ALA A 251 18.93 -9.95 1.10
N MET A 252 18.31 -10.76 1.98
CA MET A 252 18.38 -10.60 3.43
C MET A 252 19.43 -11.50 4.09
N ALA A 253 20.01 -12.43 3.34
CA ALA A 253 21.06 -13.34 3.85
C ALA A 253 22.44 -12.67 3.96
N THR A 254 22.61 -11.44 3.49
CA THR A 254 23.89 -10.72 3.41
C THR A 254 23.94 -9.43 4.24
N VAL A 255 23.08 -9.26 5.24
CA VAL A 255 23.10 -8.11 6.15
C VAL A 255 23.43 -8.53 7.58
#